data_ebd4c3b3922d9fb9af7957476bb56c3e
#
_entry.id   ebd4c3b3922d9fb9af7957476bb56c3e
#
_cell.length_a   1.000
_cell.length_b   1.000
_cell.length_c   1.000
_cell.angle_alpha   90.00
_cell.angle_beta   90.00
_cell.angle_gamma   90.00
#
_symmetry.space_group_name_H-M   'P 1'
#
loop_
_entity.id
_entity.type
_entity.pdbx_description
1 polymer ?
#
loop_
_entity_poly.entity_id
_entity_poly.type
_entity_poly.pdbx_seq_one_letter_code
_entity_poly.pdbx_strand_id
1 'polypeptide(L)'
;MKSIMQNSKECYLCRKMFGICNERGLHKHHIFEGYGRRRQSEEMGAFIYLCAKHHNMSDYGIHFNKDIDMEVKRECQKKYEETHSREDFMERIGRNYL
;
A
#
# COMPACT_ATOMS: atom_id res chain seq x y z
N MET A 1 -13.81 -3.35 3.43
CA MET A 1 -13.39 -2.11 2.78
C MET A 1 -12.67 -2.43 1.48
N LYS A 2 -12.85 -1.64 0.46
CA LYS A 2 -12.13 -1.81 -0.81
C LYS A 2 -10.85 -0.99 -0.82
N SER A 3 -9.84 -1.50 -1.50
CA SER A 3 -8.60 -0.75 -1.69
C SER A 3 -8.83 0.48 -2.56
N ILE A 4 -8.23 1.61 -2.17
CA ILE A 4 -8.22 2.80 -3.01
C ILE A 4 -7.11 2.74 -4.05
N MET A 5 -6.21 1.77 -3.94
CA MET A 5 -5.04 1.61 -4.80
C MET A 5 -5.27 0.68 -5.98
N GLN A 6 -6.19 -0.27 -5.86
CA GLN A 6 -6.42 -1.32 -6.86
C GLN A 6 -7.90 -1.60 -7.02
N ASN A 7 -8.30 -1.91 -8.26
CA ASN A 7 -9.67 -2.34 -8.56
C ASN A 7 -9.80 -3.86 -8.61
N SER A 8 -8.69 -4.56 -8.78
CA SER A 8 -8.69 -6.03 -8.86
C SER A 8 -7.69 -6.61 -7.88
N LYS A 9 -7.92 -7.86 -7.46
CA LYS A 9 -7.06 -8.55 -6.52
C LYS A 9 -5.91 -9.21 -7.28
N GLU A 10 -4.82 -8.47 -7.41
CA GLU A 10 -3.59 -8.94 -8.05
C GLU A 10 -2.39 -8.28 -7.37
N CYS A 11 -1.19 -8.77 -7.64
CA CYS A 11 0.02 -8.17 -7.06
C CYS A 11 0.22 -6.76 -7.61
N TYR A 12 0.13 -5.78 -6.73
CA TYR A 12 0.28 -4.36 -7.08
C TYR A 12 1.63 -4.08 -7.74
N LEU A 13 2.71 -4.63 -7.18
CA LEU A 13 4.06 -4.37 -7.69
C LEU A 13 4.37 -5.14 -8.98
N CYS A 14 3.83 -6.34 -9.17
CA CYS A 14 3.96 -7.03 -10.45
C CYS A 14 3.35 -6.20 -11.57
N ARG A 15 2.18 -5.64 -11.32
CA ARG A 15 1.51 -4.79 -12.29
C ARG A 15 2.29 -3.50 -12.54
N LYS A 16 2.68 -2.82 -11.47
CA LYS A 16 3.36 -1.53 -11.55
C LYS A 16 4.72 -1.62 -12.19
N MET A 17 5.53 -2.60 -11.80
CA MET A 17 6.92 -2.70 -12.22
C MET A 17 7.10 -3.46 -13.55
N PHE A 18 6.23 -4.42 -13.83
CA PHE A 18 6.41 -5.31 -14.98
C PHE A 18 5.20 -5.40 -15.91
N GLY A 19 4.09 -4.76 -15.55
CA GLY A 19 2.86 -4.86 -16.34
C GLY A 19 2.26 -6.26 -16.34
N ILE A 20 2.57 -7.07 -15.33
CA ILE A 20 2.13 -8.46 -15.24
C ILE A 20 0.98 -8.57 -14.25
N CYS A 21 -0.07 -9.31 -14.66
CA CYS A 21 -1.18 -9.64 -13.78
C CYS A 21 -0.84 -10.94 -13.04
N ASN A 22 -0.53 -10.85 -11.74
CA ASN A 22 -0.25 -12.00 -10.92
C ASN A 22 -1.29 -12.09 -9.81
N GLU A 23 -2.12 -13.13 -9.87
CA GLU A 23 -3.21 -13.35 -8.93
C GLU A 23 -2.96 -14.48 -7.94
N ARG A 24 -1.75 -15.05 -7.94
CA ARG A 24 -1.42 -16.23 -7.13
C ARG A 24 -0.68 -15.87 -5.84
N GLY A 25 -1.05 -16.57 -4.76
CA GLY A 25 -0.34 -16.48 -3.50
C GLY A 25 -0.29 -15.07 -2.92
N LEU A 26 -1.38 -14.35 -3.03
CA LEU A 26 -1.42 -12.95 -2.64
C LEU A 26 -1.56 -12.79 -1.14
N HIS A 27 -0.81 -11.82 -0.59
CA HIS A 27 -0.93 -11.36 0.79
C HIS A 27 -1.52 -9.96 0.79
N LYS A 28 -2.43 -9.69 1.72
CA LYS A 28 -2.91 -8.32 1.91
C LYS A 28 -1.87 -7.56 2.71
N HIS A 29 -1.37 -6.47 2.16
CA HIS A 29 -0.38 -5.62 2.80
C HIS A 29 -1.01 -4.28 3.16
N HIS A 30 -1.05 -3.97 4.45
CA HIS A 30 -1.49 -2.66 4.93
C HIS A 30 -0.34 -1.67 4.74
N ILE A 31 -0.60 -0.60 3.98
CA ILE A 31 0.45 0.33 3.56
C ILE A 31 1.06 1.08 4.75
N PHE A 32 0.22 1.46 5.71
CA PHE A 32 0.70 2.13 6.92
C PHE A 32 0.63 1.16 8.09
N GLU A 33 1.78 0.87 8.66
CA GLU A 33 1.94 -0.12 9.73
C GLU A 33 2.32 0.53 11.04
N GLY A 34 2.37 -0.28 12.11
CA GLY A 34 2.70 0.16 13.44
C GLY A 34 1.47 0.16 14.33
N TYR A 35 1.65 0.59 15.57
CA TYR A 35 0.60 0.55 16.58
C TYR A 35 -0.60 1.41 16.15
N GLY A 36 -1.75 0.75 15.95
CA GLY A 36 -2.98 1.42 15.53
C GLY A 36 -3.05 1.78 14.05
N ARG A 37 -1.93 1.75 13.33
CA ARG A 37 -1.89 2.19 11.93
C ARG A 37 -2.47 1.17 10.96
N ARG A 38 -2.31 -0.12 11.25
CA ARG A 38 -2.87 -1.18 10.41
C ARG A 38 -4.39 -1.06 10.33
N ARG A 39 -5.03 -0.76 11.46
CA ARG A 39 -6.47 -0.57 11.52
C ARG A 39 -6.89 0.65 10.69
N GLN A 40 -6.16 1.75 10.83
CA GLN A 40 -6.42 2.96 10.05
C GLN A 40 -6.25 2.67 8.55
N SER A 41 -5.19 1.96 8.18
CA SER A 41 -4.98 1.55 6.79
C SER A 41 -6.17 0.78 6.25
N GLU A 42 -6.69 -0.18 7.02
CA GLU A 42 -7.84 -0.97 6.59
C GLU A 42 -9.07 -0.08 6.38
N GLU A 43 -9.36 0.80 7.33
CA GLU A 43 -10.53 1.68 7.26
C GLU A 43 -10.44 2.69 6.12
N MET A 44 -9.23 3.14 5.79
CA MET A 44 -9.01 4.10 4.69
C MET A 44 -8.99 3.44 3.32
N GLY A 45 -8.93 2.11 3.25
CA GLY A 45 -8.68 1.41 2.00
C GLY A 45 -7.23 1.50 1.58
N ALA A 46 -6.32 1.81 2.51
CA ALA A 46 -4.90 1.97 2.26
C ALA A 46 -4.18 0.62 2.36
N PHE A 47 -4.55 -0.30 1.48
CA PHE A 47 -3.91 -1.62 1.42
C PHE A 47 -3.80 -2.06 -0.04
N ILE A 48 -2.83 -2.93 -0.28
CA ILE A 48 -2.60 -3.54 -1.60
C ILE A 48 -2.39 -5.03 -1.41
N TYR A 49 -2.53 -5.78 -2.52
CA TYR A 49 -2.19 -7.19 -2.53
C TYR A 49 -0.81 -7.36 -3.15
N LEU A 50 -0.01 -8.23 -2.58
CA LEU A 50 1.36 -8.49 -3.04
C LEU A 50 1.59 -10.00 -3.09
N CYS A 51 2.30 -10.47 -4.12
CA CYS A 51 2.76 -11.84 -4.15
C CYS A 51 3.88 -11.99 -3.11
N ALA A 52 4.19 -13.22 -2.72
CA ALA A 52 5.19 -13.47 -1.69
C ALA A 52 6.53 -12.79 -2.00
N LYS A 53 6.97 -12.84 -3.25
CA LYS A 53 8.22 -12.25 -3.68
C LYS A 53 8.27 -10.74 -3.44
N HIS A 54 7.18 -10.03 -3.72
CA HIS A 54 7.11 -8.58 -3.54
C HIS A 54 6.69 -8.17 -2.14
N HIS A 55 6.29 -9.11 -1.31
CA HIS A 55 5.89 -8.82 0.06
C HIS A 55 7.06 -9.00 1.04
N ASN A 56 7.57 -10.23 1.20
CA ASN A 56 8.59 -10.50 2.21
C ASN A 56 9.56 -11.63 1.89
N MET A 57 9.59 -12.13 0.64
CA MET A 57 10.39 -13.30 0.28
C MET A 57 11.66 -12.98 -0.52
N SER A 58 11.94 -11.71 -0.77
CA SER A 58 13.14 -11.31 -1.52
C SER A 58 13.52 -9.87 -1.19
N ASP A 59 14.70 -9.45 -1.67
CA ASP A 59 15.16 -8.07 -1.53
C ASP A 59 14.26 -7.07 -2.25
N TYR A 60 13.42 -7.55 -3.16
CA TYR A 60 12.43 -6.72 -3.84
C TYR A 60 11.12 -6.63 -3.07
N GLY A 61 11.01 -7.37 -1.96
CA GLY A 61 9.83 -7.33 -1.11
C GLY A 61 9.71 -5.98 -0.40
N ILE A 62 8.50 -5.48 -0.28
CA ILE A 62 8.24 -4.16 0.29
C ILE A 62 8.75 -4.05 1.73
N HIS A 63 8.77 -5.15 2.48
CA HIS A 63 9.28 -5.16 3.86
C HIS A 63 10.80 -5.05 3.93
N PHE A 64 11.50 -5.29 2.81
CA PHE A 64 12.96 -5.27 2.77
C PHE A 64 13.50 -4.19 1.82
N ASN A 65 12.62 -3.40 1.20
CA ASN A 65 13.02 -2.34 0.30
C ASN A 65 12.34 -1.03 0.71
N LYS A 66 13.10 -0.22 1.43
CA LYS A 66 12.59 1.03 1.99
C LYS A 66 12.15 2.02 0.91
N ASP A 67 12.85 2.06 -0.22
CA ASP A 67 12.52 2.98 -1.31
C ASP A 67 11.18 2.63 -1.93
N ILE A 68 10.92 1.35 -2.15
CA ILE A 68 9.64 0.88 -2.68
C ILE A 68 8.53 1.15 -1.67
N ASP A 69 8.78 0.87 -0.39
CA ASP A 69 7.81 1.12 0.66
C ASP A 69 7.42 2.60 0.72
N MET A 70 8.40 3.48 0.68
CA MET A 70 8.15 4.92 0.72
C MET A 70 7.42 5.42 -0.52
N GLU A 71 7.76 4.88 -1.69
CA GLU A 71 7.07 5.23 -2.92
C GLU A 71 5.59 4.86 -2.88
N VAL A 72 5.29 3.65 -2.40
CA VAL A 72 3.91 3.19 -2.25
C VAL A 72 3.15 4.06 -1.25
N LYS A 73 3.79 4.44 -0.15
CA LYS A 73 3.18 5.33 0.84
C LYS A 73 2.84 6.70 0.27
N ARG A 74 3.74 7.26 -0.54
CA ARG A 74 3.49 8.54 -1.20
C ARG A 74 2.36 8.44 -2.21
N GLU A 75 2.34 7.38 -2.99
CA GLU A 75 1.27 7.15 -3.96
C GLU A 75 -0.08 7.02 -3.25
N CYS A 76 -0.10 6.30 -2.13
CA CYS A 76 -1.32 6.11 -1.36
C CYS A 76 -1.83 7.44 -0.80
N GLN A 77 -0.95 8.26 -0.25
CA GLN A 77 -1.35 9.56 0.26
C GLN A 77 -1.93 10.43 -0.85
N LYS A 78 -1.29 10.46 -2.02
CA LYS A 78 -1.80 11.22 -3.17
C LYS A 78 -3.20 10.73 -3.57
N LYS A 79 -3.40 9.43 -3.58
CA LYS A 79 -4.68 8.84 -3.94
C LYS A 79 -5.76 9.20 -2.92
N TYR A 80 -5.43 9.12 -1.65
CA TYR A 80 -6.35 9.45 -0.57
C TYR A 80 -6.74 10.93 -0.63
N GLU A 81 -5.79 11.81 -0.94
CA GLU A 81 -6.03 13.25 -1.01
C GLU A 81 -6.84 13.68 -2.24
N GLU A 82 -7.14 12.78 -3.15
CA GLU A 82 -8.07 13.07 -4.25
C GLU A 82 -9.50 13.27 -3.74
N THR A 83 -9.82 12.64 -2.61
CA THR A 83 -11.17 12.66 -2.04
C THR A 83 -11.23 13.13 -0.59
N HIS A 84 -10.08 13.31 0.05
CA HIS A 84 -9.98 13.73 1.45
C HIS A 84 -8.88 14.79 1.59
N SER A 85 -8.89 15.53 2.71
CA SER A 85 -7.88 16.54 2.96
C SER A 85 -6.59 15.93 3.49
N ARG A 86 -5.48 16.67 3.36
CA ARG A 86 -4.23 16.29 3.99
C ARG A 86 -4.36 16.27 5.52
N GLU A 87 -5.13 17.18 6.06
CA GLU A 87 -5.39 17.22 7.51
C GLU A 87 -6.02 15.91 7.98
N ASP A 88 -6.99 15.41 7.23
CA ASP A 88 -7.63 14.13 7.55
C ASP A 88 -6.62 12.98 7.48
N PHE A 89 -5.78 12.97 6.44
CA PHE A 89 -4.74 11.95 6.30
C PHE A 89 -3.78 11.98 7.49
N MET A 90 -3.32 13.16 7.86
CA MET A 90 -2.37 13.30 8.97
C MET A 90 -2.97 12.97 10.31
N GLU A 91 -4.25 13.25 10.50
CA GLU A 91 -4.95 12.88 11.72
C GLU A 91 -5.00 11.36 11.88
N ARG A 92 -5.24 10.64 10.78
CA ARG A 92 -5.32 9.18 10.80
C ARG A 92 -3.97 8.50 10.86
N ILE A 93 -2.99 8.99 10.11
CA ILE A 93 -1.69 8.34 9.95
C ILE A 93 -0.61 8.99 10.83
N GLY A 94 -0.72 10.29 11.08
CA GLY A 94 0.21 11.00 11.95
C GLY A 94 1.51 11.44 11.28
N ARG A 95 1.62 11.31 9.95
CA ARG A 95 2.81 11.69 9.22
C ARG A 95 2.47 12.06 7.79
N ASN A 96 3.16 13.08 7.27
CA ASN A 96 3.06 13.50 5.87
C ASN A 96 4.21 12.87 5.07
N TYR A 97 3.87 12.16 3.99
CA TYR A 97 4.85 11.51 3.12
C TYR A 97 5.11 12.29 1.83
N LEU A 98 4.38 13.37 1.60
CA LEU A 98 4.52 14.19 0.39
C LEU A 98 5.41 15.41 0.58
#